data_02237ecab2a6295fe5fe895f5588f9f3
#
_entry.id   02237ecab2a6295fe5fe895f5588f9f3
#
_cell.length_a   1.000
_cell.length_b   1.000
_cell.length_c   1.000
_cell.angle_alpha   90.00
_cell.angle_beta   90.00
_cell.angle_gamma   90.00
#
_symmetry.space_group_name_H-M   'P 1'
#
loop_
_entity.id
_entity.type
_entity.pdbx_description
1 polymer ?
#
loop_
_entity_poly.entity_id
_entity_poly.type
_entity_poly.pdbx_seq_one_letter_code
_entity_poly.pdbx_strand_id
1 'polypeptide(L)'
;MRSTVAQSVGVDISKDTLDVAIHPGGESFRVTNNPEGHRALIKRLKGFDIDRIVFEATGAYHRLFQQAMVEVGLPWVKVNPCQARRFAQATGKLAKTDRCDALMLARMGTALDLQPRAPRPARRSRP
;
A
#
# COMPACT_ATOMS: atom_id res chain seq x y z
N MET A 1 16.60 -11.06 13.11
CA MET A 1 15.35 -11.45 13.62
C MET A 1 14.25 -10.66 12.97
N ARG A 2 13.18 -11.32 12.63
CA ARG A 2 12.13 -10.64 11.96
C ARG A 2 11.28 -9.88 12.92
N SER A 3 10.85 -8.72 12.56
CA SER A 3 9.95 -7.93 13.38
C SER A 3 8.61 -8.62 13.51
N THR A 4 8.02 -8.59 14.69
CA THR A 4 6.67 -9.11 14.87
C THR A 4 5.64 -7.99 14.77
N VAL A 5 6.07 -6.75 14.55
CA VAL A 5 5.14 -5.64 14.43
C VAL A 5 4.53 -5.65 13.05
N ALA A 6 3.21 -5.59 12.99
CA ALA A 6 2.52 -5.53 11.70
C ALA A 6 2.81 -4.21 11.00
N GLN A 7 3.03 -4.28 9.71
CA GLN A 7 3.41 -3.12 8.92
C GLN A 7 2.29 -2.73 7.97
N SER A 8 2.09 -1.43 7.84
CA SER A 8 1.18 -0.88 6.83
C SER A 8 2.05 -0.38 5.69
N VAL A 9 1.70 -0.76 4.47
CA VAL A 9 2.46 -0.37 3.28
C VAL A 9 1.65 0.64 2.50
N GLY A 10 2.28 1.72 2.07
CA GLY A 10 1.64 2.68 1.19
C GLY A 10 2.30 2.63 -0.17
N VAL A 11 1.51 2.72 -1.23
CA VAL A 11 2.04 2.69 -2.58
C VAL A 11 1.48 3.87 -3.36
N ASP A 12 2.37 4.75 -3.79
CA ASP A 12 2.02 5.88 -4.64
C ASP A 12 2.25 5.45 -6.08
N ILE A 13 1.17 5.29 -6.83
CA ILE A 13 1.19 4.70 -8.15
C ILE A 13 1.25 5.76 -9.24
N SER A 14 2.22 5.62 -10.12
CA SER A 14 2.33 6.47 -11.30
C SER A 14 2.32 5.57 -12.53
N LYS A 15 2.33 6.19 -13.68
CA LYS A 15 2.30 5.44 -14.92
C LYS A 15 3.44 4.43 -15.00
N ASP A 16 4.65 4.86 -14.66
CA ASP A 16 5.83 4.03 -14.85
C ASP A 16 6.44 3.49 -13.56
N THR A 17 6.09 4.03 -12.43
CA THR A 17 6.74 3.67 -11.17
C THR A 17 5.76 3.54 -10.03
N LEU A 18 6.21 2.80 -9.01
CA LEU A 18 5.52 2.68 -7.74
C LEU A 18 6.50 3.12 -6.66
N ASP A 19 6.11 4.12 -5.87
CA ASP A 19 6.88 4.51 -4.69
C ASP A 19 6.24 3.84 -3.51
N VAL A 20 7.04 3.13 -2.72
CA VAL A 20 6.55 2.27 -1.65
C VAL A 20 7.14 2.73 -0.33
N ALA A 21 6.31 2.80 0.69
CA ALA A 21 6.77 3.12 2.04
C ALA A 21 6.17 2.12 3.02
N ILE A 22 6.95 1.72 4.00
CA ILE A 22 6.55 0.74 4.99
C ILE A 22 6.56 1.40 6.36
N HIS A 23 5.44 1.37 7.04
CA HIS A 23 5.26 2.04 8.32
C HIS A 23 4.72 1.05 9.37
N PRO A 24 5.26 1.01 10.54
CA PRO A 24 6.25 1.92 11.12
C PRO A 24 7.72 1.56 10.85
N GLY A 25 7.97 0.54 10.05
CA GLY A 25 9.33 0.11 9.79
C GLY A 25 10.25 1.17 9.22
N GLY A 26 9.72 2.10 8.46
CA GLY A 26 10.51 3.23 7.98
C GLY A 26 11.22 3.03 6.66
N GLU A 27 11.08 1.88 6.03
CA GLU A 27 11.71 1.66 4.74
C GLU A 27 10.91 2.27 3.61
N SER A 28 11.61 2.71 2.58
CA SER A 28 10.94 3.17 1.37
C SER A 28 11.81 2.82 0.17
N PHE A 29 11.17 2.58 -0.95
CA PHE A 29 11.89 2.22 -2.16
C PHE A 29 10.98 2.43 -3.37
N ARG A 30 11.54 2.32 -4.57
CA ARG A 30 10.80 2.49 -5.80
C ARG A 30 10.98 1.26 -6.68
N VAL A 31 9.89 0.82 -7.32
CA VAL A 31 9.96 -0.23 -8.33
C VAL A 31 9.20 0.26 -9.55
N THR A 32 9.34 -0.45 -10.67
CA THR A 32 8.61 -0.09 -11.88
C THR A 32 7.18 -0.57 -11.79
N ASN A 33 6.29 0.12 -12.49
CA ASN A 33 4.87 -0.26 -12.50
C ASN A 33 4.60 -1.18 -13.68
N ASN A 34 5.12 -2.37 -13.61
CA ASN A 34 4.96 -3.41 -14.62
C ASN A 34 5.11 -4.76 -13.94
N PRO A 35 4.89 -5.86 -14.65
CA PRO A 35 4.96 -7.18 -14.00
C PRO A 35 6.28 -7.45 -13.29
N GLU A 36 7.38 -7.01 -13.86
CA GLU A 36 8.68 -7.19 -13.25
C GLU A 36 8.80 -6.43 -11.93
N GLY A 37 8.37 -5.17 -11.94
CA GLY A 37 8.38 -4.35 -10.74
C GLY A 37 7.46 -4.88 -9.67
N HIS A 38 6.30 -5.38 -10.08
CA HIS A 38 5.34 -5.97 -9.14
C HIS A 38 5.95 -7.20 -8.47
N ARG A 39 6.67 -8.03 -9.21
CA ARG A 39 7.33 -9.20 -8.63
C ARG A 39 8.43 -8.78 -7.64
N ALA A 40 9.17 -7.73 -7.99
CA ALA A 40 10.21 -7.22 -7.10
C ALA A 40 9.61 -6.70 -5.80
N LEU A 41 8.47 -6.00 -5.89
CA LEU A 41 7.78 -5.51 -4.72
C LEU A 41 7.32 -6.66 -3.84
N ILE A 42 6.66 -7.64 -4.43
CA ILE A 42 6.14 -8.78 -3.69
C ILE A 42 7.28 -9.51 -2.96
N LYS A 43 8.39 -9.70 -3.64
CA LYS A 43 9.53 -10.37 -3.04
C LYS A 43 10.05 -9.57 -1.85
N ARG A 44 10.10 -8.26 -1.98
CA ARG A 44 10.58 -7.39 -0.93
C ARG A 44 9.67 -7.42 0.29
N LEU A 45 8.36 -7.49 0.06
CA LEU A 45 7.40 -7.50 1.14
C LEU A 45 7.39 -8.80 1.93
N LYS A 46 7.94 -9.87 1.37
CA LYS A 46 7.97 -11.13 2.09
C LYS A 46 8.80 -11.09 3.36
N GLY A 47 9.66 -10.11 3.49
CA GLY A 47 10.46 -9.97 4.69
C GLY A 47 9.75 -9.28 5.84
N PHE A 48 8.50 -8.91 5.65
CA PHE A 48 7.75 -8.15 6.64
C PHE A 48 6.43 -8.83 6.97
N ASP A 49 5.91 -8.52 8.14
CA ASP A 49 4.57 -8.94 8.53
C ASP A 49 3.63 -7.85 8.04
N ILE A 50 3.06 -8.02 6.85
CA ILE A 50 2.26 -6.99 6.21
C ILE A 50 0.80 -7.09 6.62
N ASP A 51 0.30 -6.03 7.23
CA ASP A 51 -1.07 -5.95 7.68
C ASP A 51 -1.99 -5.45 6.58
N ARG A 52 -1.53 -4.50 5.78
CA ARG A 52 -2.31 -3.95 4.67
C ARG A 52 -1.41 -3.20 3.72
N ILE A 53 -1.88 -3.09 2.48
CA ILE A 53 -1.19 -2.34 1.44
C ILE A 53 -2.18 -1.31 0.91
N VAL A 54 -1.91 -0.03 1.17
CA VAL A 54 -2.85 1.05 0.87
C VAL A 54 -2.40 1.80 -0.38
N PHE A 55 -3.30 1.99 -1.33
CA PHE A 55 -3.01 2.78 -2.52
C PHE A 55 -4.25 3.54 -2.96
N GLU A 56 -4.04 4.63 -3.72
CA GLU A 56 -5.13 5.42 -4.26
C GLU A 56 -5.57 4.88 -5.60
N ALA A 57 -6.85 5.00 -5.88
CA ALA A 57 -7.36 4.75 -7.22
C ALA A 57 -6.83 5.86 -8.14
N THR A 58 -6.07 5.51 -9.15
CA THR A 58 -5.41 6.49 -10.02
C THR A 58 -5.85 6.33 -11.47
N GLY A 59 -7.11 6.07 -11.70
CA GLY A 59 -7.59 5.85 -13.06
C GLY A 59 -7.11 4.51 -13.57
N ALA A 60 -6.34 4.52 -14.65
CA ALA A 60 -5.92 3.26 -15.25
C ALA A 60 -4.66 2.67 -14.66
N TYR A 61 -3.84 3.48 -14.00
CA TYR A 61 -2.49 3.03 -13.65
C TYR A 61 -2.44 2.06 -12.49
N HIS A 62 -3.48 2.00 -11.66
CA HIS A 62 -3.46 1.10 -10.51
C HIS A 62 -3.96 -0.31 -10.83
N ARG A 63 -4.54 -0.52 -12.00
CA ARG A 63 -5.24 -1.78 -12.27
C ARG A 63 -4.34 -3.00 -12.28
N LEU A 64 -3.22 -2.91 -12.98
CA LEU A 64 -2.30 -4.05 -13.03
C LEU A 64 -1.69 -4.32 -11.67
N PHE A 65 -1.40 -3.26 -10.93
CA PHE A 65 -0.88 -3.41 -9.58
C PHE A 65 -1.90 -4.13 -8.69
N GLN A 66 -3.15 -3.67 -8.72
CA GLN A 66 -4.19 -4.28 -7.92
C GLN A 66 -4.37 -5.75 -8.27
N GLN A 67 -4.35 -6.06 -9.57
CA GLN A 67 -4.48 -7.44 -10.01
C GLN A 67 -3.34 -8.29 -9.47
N ALA A 68 -2.13 -7.77 -9.49
CA ALA A 68 -0.99 -8.50 -8.95
C ALA A 68 -1.17 -8.79 -7.46
N MET A 69 -1.70 -7.83 -6.70
CA MET A 69 -1.94 -8.03 -5.28
C MET A 69 -3.01 -9.10 -5.05
N VAL A 70 -4.06 -9.08 -5.87
CA VAL A 70 -5.13 -10.07 -5.77
C VAL A 70 -4.59 -11.46 -6.05
N GLU A 71 -3.77 -11.59 -7.09
CA GLU A 71 -3.27 -12.89 -7.51
C GLU A 71 -2.37 -13.56 -6.47
N VAL A 72 -1.62 -12.77 -5.73
CA VAL A 72 -0.76 -13.34 -4.70
C VAL A 72 -1.42 -13.35 -3.32
N GLY A 73 -2.63 -12.84 -3.22
CA GLY A 73 -3.36 -12.89 -1.96
C GLY A 73 -2.91 -11.92 -0.90
N LEU A 74 -2.31 -10.81 -1.29
CA LEU A 74 -1.88 -9.81 -0.34
C LEU A 74 -3.04 -8.90 0.09
N PRO A 75 -3.02 -8.41 1.32
CA PRO A 75 -4.14 -7.61 1.87
C PRO A 75 -4.10 -6.17 1.39
N TRP A 76 -4.82 -5.88 0.34
CA TRP A 76 -4.80 -4.54 -0.26
C TRP A 76 -6.03 -3.72 0.13
N VAL A 77 -5.83 -2.40 0.19
CA VAL A 77 -6.90 -1.43 0.45
C VAL A 77 -6.79 -0.33 -0.59
N LYS A 78 -7.85 -0.13 -1.35
CA LYS A 78 -7.88 0.94 -2.35
C LYS A 78 -8.69 2.10 -1.79
N VAL A 79 -8.11 3.27 -1.70
CA VAL A 79 -8.80 4.45 -1.19
C VAL A 79 -9.01 5.43 -2.32
N ASN A 80 -10.02 6.29 -2.18
CA ASN A 80 -10.18 7.30 -3.20
C ASN A 80 -9.32 8.50 -2.86
N PRO A 81 -8.93 9.28 -3.88
CA PRO A 81 -8.02 10.40 -3.66
C PRO A 81 -8.53 11.44 -2.69
N CYS A 82 -9.84 11.66 -2.65
CA CYS A 82 -10.42 12.63 -1.75
C CYS A 82 -10.24 12.22 -0.29
N GLN A 83 -10.45 10.94 -0.01
CA GLN A 83 -10.27 10.41 1.33
C GLN A 83 -8.81 10.53 1.78
N ALA A 84 -7.89 10.20 0.91
CA ALA A 84 -6.47 10.29 1.22
C ALA A 84 -6.07 11.74 1.48
N ARG A 85 -6.57 12.65 0.64
CA ARG A 85 -6.25 14.06 0.81
C ARG A 85 -6.79 14.61 2.12
N ARG A 86 -8.00 14.25 2.48
CA ARG A 86 -8.58 14.71 3.74
C ARG A 86 -7.77 14.25 4.94
N PHE A 87 -7.32 12.99 4.91
CA PHE A 87 -6.49 12.50 5.99
C PHE A 87 -5.19 13.29 6.07
N ALA A 88 -4.53 13.49 4.95
CA ALA A 88 -3.25 14.17 4.92
C ALA A 88 -3.38 15.62 5.40
N GLN A 89 -4.46 16.28 5.01
CA GLN A 89 -4.71 17.66 5.46
C GLN A 89 -4.97 17.71 6.96
N ALA A 90 -5.68 16.72 7.47
CA ALA A 90 -5.98 16.67 8.90
C ALA A 90 -4.72 16.50 9.74
N THR A 91 -3.67 15.90 9.17
CA THR A 91 -2.41 15.77 9.89
C THR A 91 -1.57 17.06 9.85
N GLY A 92 -2.00 18.03 9.04
CA GLY A 92 -1.27 19.29 8.89
C GLY A 92 -0.01 19.17 8.07
N LYS A 93 0.17 18.07 7.37
CA LYS A 93 1.42 17.84 6.63
C LYS A 93 1.30 17.96 5.13
N LEU A 94 0.14 18.27 4.63
CA LEU A 94 -0.09 18.34 3.21
C LEU A 94 -0.71 19.67 2.80
N ALA A 95 -0.12 20.33 1.84
CA ALA A 95 -0.72 21.54 1.29
C ALA A 95 -1.86 21.11 0.36
N LYS A 96 -2.79 22.03 0.08
CA LYS A 96 -3.93 21.74 -0.73
C LYS A 96 -3.61 21.12 -2.08
N THR A 97 -2.51 21.52 -2.69
CA THR A 97 -2.16 21.09 -4.02
C THR A 97 -1.23 19.90 -4.05
N ASP A 98 -0.78 19.45 -2.90
CA ASP A 98 0.16 18.33 -2.88
C ASP A 98 -0.56 17.01 -3.02
N ARG A 99 0.15 16.02 -3.57
CA ARG A 99 -0.34 14.66 -3.62
C ARG A 99 -0.03 13.97 -2.31
N CYS A 100 -0.84 12.96 -2.02
CA CYS A 100 -0.59 12.11 -0.88
C CYS A 100 0.49 11.09 -1.27
N ASP A 101 1.61 11.09 -0.60
CA ASP A 101 2.71 10.20 -0.96
C ASP A 101 2.55 8.83 -0.29
N ALA A 102 3.50 7.94 -0.60
CA ALA A 102 3.43 6.57 -0.11
C ALA A 102 3.44 6.48 1.41
N LEU A 103 4.27 7.29 2.06
CA LEU A 103 4.32 7.24 3.52
C LEU A 103 3.00 7.69 4.13
N MET A 104 2.40 8.72 3.56
CA MET A 104 1.13 9.22 4.05
C MET A 104 0.05 8.15 3.92
N LEU A 105 0.05 7.42 2.79
CA LEU A 105 -0.90 6.33 2.61
C LEU A 105 -0.67 5.21 3.61
N ALA A 106 0.58 4.87 3.89
CA ALA A 106 0.88 3.84 4.88
C ALA A 106 0.39 4.25 6.27
N ARG A 107 0.61 5.50 6.64
CA ARG A 107 0.19 6.01 7.93
C ARG A 107 -1.33 6.07 8.05
N MET A 108 -1.99 6.41 6.95
CA MET A 108 -3.44 6.44 6.91
C MET A 108 -4.02 5.07 7.19
N GLY A 109 -3.41 4.03 6.60
CA GLY A 109 -3.87 2.67 6.83
C GLY A 109 -3.86 2.28 8.30
N THR A 110 -2.83 2.69 9.02
CA THR A 110 -2.73 2.40 10.45
C THR A 110 -3.68 3.28 11.26
N ALA A 111 -3.64 4.58 11.00
CA ALA A 111 -4.41 5.54 11.81
C ALA A 111 -5.91 5.32 11.69
N LEU A 112 -6.40 4.95 10.52
CA LEU A 112 -7.82 4.74 10.31
C LEU A 112 -8.21 3.25 10.37
N ASP A 113 -7.25 2.39 10.65
CA ASP A 113 -7.48 0.95 10.73
C ASP A 113 -8.26 0.45 9.52
N LEU A 114 -7.77 0.80 8.33
CA LEU A 114 -8.45 0.42 7.09
C LEU A 114 -8.39 -1.09 6.90
N GLN A 115 -9.52 -1.66 6.52
CA GLN A 115 -9.62 -3.11 6.38
C GLN A 115 -9.34 -3.54 4.96
N PRO A 116 -8.51 -4.56 4.77
CA PRO A 116 -8.22 -5.05 3.42
C PRO A 116 -9.46 -5.54 2.71
N ARG A 117 -9.54 -5.23 1.41
CA ARG A 117 -10.66 -5.65 0.62
C ARG A 117 -10.48 -7.05 0.08
N ALA A 118 -9.28 -7.47 -0.16
CA ALA A 118 -9.06 -8.79 -0.69
C ALA A 118 -9.32 -9.83 0.36
N PRO A 119 -10.03 -10.87 0.02
CA PRO A 119 -10.26 -11.90 0.99
C PRO A 119 -8.97 -12.61 1.28
N ARG A 120 -8.83 -13.06 2.50
CA ARG A 120 -7.76 -13.79 2.83
C ARG A 120 -7.97 -15.13 2.44
N PRO A 121 -7.28 -15.68 1.62
CA PRO A 121 -7.51 -16.99 1.21
C PRO A 121 -7.42 -17.87 2.37
N ALA A 122 -8.00 -18.58 2.33
CA ALA A 122 -7.98 -19.49 3.22
C ALA A 122 -7.03 -19.56 4.21
N ARG A 123 -6.43 -18.81 4.26
CA ARG A 123 -5.65 -18.87 5.14
C ARG A 123 -6.30 -19.15 6.23
N ARG A 124 -7.13 -19.04 6.14
CA ARG A 124 -7.65 -19.22 6.98
C ARG A 124 -8.09 -20.26 7.19
N SER A 125 -8.17 -20.57 6.92
CA SER A 125 -8.60 -21.47 7.12
C SER A 125 -8.03 -22.43 7.54
N ARG A 126 -7.63 -22.50 7.78
CA ARG A 126 -7.14 -23.28 8.11
C ARG A 126 -7.38 -23.67 8.90
N PRO A 127 -7.59 -24.08 9.28
CA PRO A 127 -7.79 -24.49 10.13
C PRO A 127 -7.32 -24.90 10.60
#